data_619855af1b0a08dd0a0e0c158444a511
#
_entry.id   619855af1b0a08dd0a0e0c158444a511
#
_cell.length_a   1.000
_cell.length_b   1.000
_cell.length_c   1.000
_cell.angle_alpha   90.00
_cell.angle_beta   90.00
_cell.angle_gamma   90.00
#
_symmetry.space_group_name_H-M   'P 1'
#
loop_
_entity.id
_entity.type
_entity.pdbx_description
1 polymer ?
#
loop_
_entity_poly.entity_id
_entity_poly.type
_entity_poly.pdbx_seq_one_letter_code
_entity_poly.pdbx_strand_id
1 'polypeptide(L)'
;QADDSTLRFFSISRQINKDKRKYNAILERCQKGGCDITLWIDWYLDCMSRAIDSAGEMLSSILDKSIFWQTHSQVVVSDRQKSALNISLDGYSGKLTVKNWAKLVKVSDDTAARDVKDLVGKGVLVPQPGRVRDVSYGISISADRTLVPGPAVTEV
;
A
#
# COMPACT_ATOMS: atom_id res chain seq x y z
N GLN A 1 -17.25 17.89 -21.27
CA GLN A 1 -16.88 18.73 -20.10
C GLN A 1 -15.63 18.11 -19.52
N ALA A 2 -14.50 18.81 -19.61
CA ALA A 2 -13.27 18.40 -18.94
C ALA A 2 -13.50 18.47 -17.44
N ASP A 3 -13.25 17.34 -16.76
CA ASP A 3 -13.26 17.26 -15.30
C ASP A 3 -12.19 18.24 -14.76
N ASP A 4 -12.64 19.30 -14.10
CA ASP A 4 -11.81 20.38 -13.56
C ASP A 4 -11.10 19.96 -12.24
N SER A 5 -11.04 18.66 -11.95
CA SER A 5 -10.32 18.13 -10.81
C SER A 5 -8.81 18.18 -11.05
N THR A 6 -8.13 19.07 -10.36
CA THR A 6 -6.68 19.26 -10.39
C THR A 6 -5.90 18.03 -9.91
N LEU A 7 -6.57 17.03 -9.35
CA LEU A 7 -5.99 15.82 -8.78
C LEU A 7 -6.32 14.61 -9.67
N ARG A 8 -5.42 14.29 -10.58
CA ARG A 8 -5.49 13.04 -11.37
C ARG A 8 -4.92 11.88 -10.55
N PHE A 9 -5.76 11.15 -9.85
CA PHE A 9 -5.36 9.99 -9.06
C PHE A 9 -5.00 8.77 -9.90
N PHE A 10 -5.44 8.68 -11.16
CA PHE A 10 -5.14 7.57 -12.06
C PHE A 10 -4.25 8.01 -13.23
N SER A 11 -3.35 7.13 -13.66
CA SER A 11 -2.46 7.39 -14.78
C SER A 11 -2.37 6.16 -15.69
N ILE A 12 -3.08 6.23 -16.81
CA ILE A 12 -3.01 5.22 -17.87
C ILE A 12 -1.57 5.09 -18.38
N SER A 13 -0.87 6.22 -18.55
CA SER A 13 0.52 6.22 -19.02
C SER A 13 1.46 5.42 -18.10
N ARG A 14 1.25 5.48 -16.78
CA ARG A 14 2.01 4.67 -15.81
C ARG A 14 1.73 3.18 -16.01
N GLN A 15 0.47 2.82 -16.24
CA GLN A 15 0.08 1.42 -16.45
C GLN A 15 0.59 0.89 -17.80
N ILE A 16 0.54 1.69 -18.86
CA ILE A 16 1.15 1.35 -20.17
C ILE A 16 2.66 1.12 -20.01
N ASN A 17 3.36 1.97 -19.24
CA ASN A 17 4.79 1.81 -19.01
C ASN A 17 5.15 0.53 -18.23
N LYS A 18 4.31 0.09 -17.29
CA LYS A 18 4.48 -1.20 -16.61
C LYS A 18 4.45 -2.36 -17.61
N ASP A 19 3.55 -2.30 -18.59
CA ASP A 19 3.28 -3.35 -19.58
C ASP A 19 3.82 -3.02 -20.97
N LYS A 20 4.84 -2.16 -21.08
CA LYS A 20 5.35 -1.62 -22.35
C LYS A 20 5.66 -2.68 -23.42
N ARG A 21 6.18 -3.84 -23.01
CA ARG A 21 6.46 -4.94 -23.94
C ARG A 21 5.17 -5.50 -24.56
N LYS A 22 4.14 -5.74 -23.72
CA LYS A 22 2.83 -6.23 -24.15
C LYS A 22 2.12 -5.21 -25.05
N TYR A 23 2.19 -3.93 -24.68
CA TYR A 23 1.67 -2.83 -25.49
C TYR A 23 2.26 -2.81 -26.89
N ASN A 24 3.60 -2.84 -27.02
CA ASN A 24 4.27 -2.81 -28.32
C ASN A 24 3.93 -4.05 -29.16
N ALA A 25 3.89 -5.26 -28.55
CA ALA A 25 3.56 -6.48 -29.24
C ALA A 25 2.12 -6.47 -29.80
N ILE A 26 1.16 -5.94 -29.03
CA ILE A 26 -0.23 -5.81 -29.48
C ILE A 26 -0.34 -4.79 -30.63
N LEU A 27 0.31 -3.64 -30.52
CA LEU A 27 0.34 -2.64 -31.60
C LEU A 27 0.92 -3.23 -32.90
N GLU A 28 2.07 -3.90 -32.81
CA GLU A 28 2.71 -4.53 -33.95
C GLU A 28 1.79 -5.56 -34.62
N ARG A 29 1.09 -6.36 -33.80
CA ARG A 29 0.13 -7.36 -34.32
C ARG A 29 -1.06 -6.70 -35.01
N CYS A 30 -1.62 -5.62 -34.45
CA CYS A 30 -2.71 -4.88 -35.08
C CYS A 30 -2.29 -4.19 -36.39
N GLN A 31 -1.03 -3.71 -36.45
CA GLN A 31 -0.52 -3.07 -37.67
C GLN A 31 -0.26 -4.05 -38.82
N LYS A 32 0.08 -5.31 -38.50
CA LYS A 32 0.36 -6.37 -39.49
C LYS A 32 -0.89 -7.18 -39.88
N GLY A 33 -1.95 -7.16 -39.08
CA GLY A 33 -3.19 -7.89 -39.32
C GLY A 33 -4.28 -6.90 -39.75
N GLY A 34 -4.89 -6.95 -40.83
CA GLY A 34 -6.04 -6.17 -41.27
C GLY A 34 -6.53 -5.00 -40.39
N CYS A 35 -7.77 -4.52 -40.58
CA CYS A 35 -8.32 -3.43 -39.77
C CYS A 35 -8.88 -3.90 -38.39
N ASP A 36 -8.61 -5.13 -37.96
CA ASP A 36 -9.12 -5.64 -36.69
C ASP A 36 -8.22 -5.17 -35.52
N ILE A 37 -8.74 -4.24 -34.73
CA ILE A 37 -8.08 -3.67 -33.55
C ILE A 37 -8.67 -4.19 -32.23
N THR A 38 -9.49 -5.25 -32.28
CA THR A 38 -10.18 -5.81 -31.09
C THR A 38 -9.20 -6.12 -29.97
N LEU A 39 -8.08 -6.78 -30.28
CA LEU A 39 -7.05 -7.09 -29.30
C LEU A 39 -6.46 -5.86 -28.60
N TRP A 40 -6.32 -4.75 -29.33
CA TRP A 40 -5.83 -3.51 -28.76
C TRP A 40 -6.87 -2.86 -27.86
N ILE A 41 -8.15 -2.88 -28.26
CA ILE A 41 -9.26 -2.34 -27.48
C ILE A 41 -9.38 -3.11 -26.16
N ASP A 42 -9.41 -4.45 -26.23
CA ASP A 42 -9.51 -5.30 -25.03
C ASP A 42 -8.36 -5.03 -24.05
N TRP A 43 -7.14 -5.00 -24.56
CA TRP A 43 -5.97 -4.68 -23.74
C TRP A 43 -6.05 -3.28 -23.13
N TYR A 44 -6.53 -2.29 -23.90
CA TYR A 44 -6.64 -0.90 -23.43
C TYR A 44 -7.69 -0.76 -22.34
N LEU A 45 -8.84 -1.42 -22.48
CA LEU A 45 -9.89 -1.43 -21.45
C LEU A 45 -9.40 -2.10 -20.15
N ASP A 46 -8.69 -3.22 -20.28
CA ASP A 46 -8.05 -3.89 -19.13
C ASP A 46 -6.99 -2.99 -18.46
N CYS A 47 -6.19 -2.30 -19.25
CA CYS A 47 -5.21 -1.33 -18.76
C CYS A 47 -5.88 -0.16 -18.02
N MET A 48 -7.01 0.33 -18.53
CA MET A 48 -7.80 1.40 -17.89
C MET A 48 -8.39 0.92 -16.56
N SER A 49 -8.99 -0.28 -16.53
CA SER A 49 -9.51 -0.88 -15.29
C SER A 49 -8.44 -0.95 -14.22
N ARG A 50 -7.27 -1.51 -14.53
CA ARG A 50 -6.14 -1.58 -13.60
C ARG A 50 -5.64 -0.21 -13.14
N ALA A 51 -5.69 0.81 -14.00
CA ALA A 51 -5.32 2.17 -13.61
C ALA A 51 -6.30 2.77 -12.60
N ILE A 52 -7.60 2.50 -12.76
CA ILE A 52 -8.65 2.94 -11.84
C ILE A 52 -8.53 2.22 -10.50
N ASP A 53 -8.34 0.89 -10.52
CA ASP A 53 -8.17 0.08 -9.31
C ASP A 53 -6.96 0.56 -8.50
N SER A 54 -5.83 0.78 -9.17
CA SER A 54 -4.61 1.31 -8.52
C SER A 54 -4.81 2.71 -7.91
N ALA A 55 -5.66 3.54 -8.52
CA ALA A 55 -6.03 4.84 -7.96
C ALA A 55 -6.90 4.69 -6.71
N GLY A 56 -7.84 3.75 -6.73
CA GLY A 56 -8.68 3.41 -5.58
C GLY A 56 -7.87 2.94 -4.39
N GLU A 57 -6.90 2.05 -4.60
CA GLU A 57 -5.97 1.58 -3.57
C GLU A 57 -5.15 2.74 -2.97
N MET A 58 -4.60 3.62 -3.83
CA MET A 58 -3.85 4.79 -3.37
C MET A 58 -4.71 5.74 -2.53
N LEU A 59 -5.95 5.99 -2.96
CA LEU A 59 -6.88 6.84 -2.23
C LEU A 59 -7.25 6.22 -0.88
N SER A 60 -7.52 4.90 -0.86
CA SER A 60 -7.81 4.17 0.38
C SER A 60 -6.66 4.28 1.37
N SER A 61 -5.41 4.13 0.94
CA SER A 61 -4.25 4.24 1.84
C SER A 61 -4.09 5.65 2.44
N ILE A 62 -4.38 6.69 1.64
CA ILE A 62 -4.36 8.08 2.13
C ILE A 62 -5.46 8.32 3.18
N LEU A 63 -6.66 7.81 2.91
CA LEU A 63 -7.79 7.90 3.84
C LEU A 63 -7.50 7.14 5.13
N ASP A 64 -6.99 5.92 5.05
CA ASP A 64 -6.62 5.10 6.19
C ASP A 64 -5.59 5.81 7.09
N LYS A 65 -4.59 6.43 6.48
CA LYS A 65 -3.59 7.23 7.20
C LYS A 65 -4.21 8.45 7.89
N SER A 66 -5.14 9.13 7.23
CA SER A 66 -5.86 10.26 7.80
C SER A 66 -6.72 9.84 8.98
N ILE A 67 -7.52 8.77 8.81
CA ILE A 67 -8.38 8.21 9.86
C ILE A 67 -7.53 7.75 11.05
N PHE A 68 -6.42 7.06 10.79
CA PHE A 68 -5.50 6.61 11.83
C PHE A 68 -5.02 7.77 12.71
N TRP A 69 -4.49 8.84 12.11
CA TRP A 69 -3.98 9.98 12.88
C TRP A 69 -5.08 10.78 13.58
N GLN A 70 -6.28 10.80 13.01
CA GLN A 70 -7.45 11.41 13.64
C GLN A 70 -7.91 10.62 14.87
N THR A 71 -8.02 9.29 14.73
CA THR A 71 -8.41 8.38 15.81
C THR A 71 -7.41 8.39 16.96
N HIS A 72 -6.10 8.45 16.64
CA HIS A 72 -5.02 8.43 17.64
C HIS A 72 -4.45 9.83 17.96
N SER A 73 -5.21 10.90 17.70
CA SER A 73 -4.76 12.29 17.90
C SER A 73 -4.34 12.60 19.35
N GLN A 74 -4.93 11.91 20.33
CA GLN A 74 -4.62 12.07 21.76
C GLN A 74 -3.49 11.16 22.24
N VAL A 75 -3.00 10.25 21.40
CA VAL A 75 -1.94 9.30 21.78
C VAL A 75 -0.59 9.95 21.57
N VAL A 76 0.17 10.10 22.66
CA VAL A 76 1.54 10.62 22.60
C VAL A 76 2.46 9.55 22.03
N VAL A 77 3.00 9.79 20.84
CA VAL A 77 4.00 8.94 20.17
C VAL A 77 5.29 9.72 19.96
N SER A 78 6.43 9.04 20.06
CA SER A 78 7.73 9.66 19.74
C SER A 78 7.89 9.86 18.23
N ASP A 79 8.76 10.79 17.81
CA ASP A 79 9.03 11.05 16.38
C ASP A 79 9.48 9.79 15.64
N ARG A 80 10.25 8.94 16.32
CA ARG A 80 10.69 7.65 15.80
C ARG A 80 9.51 6.70 15.56
N GLN A 81 8.61 6.57 16.54
CA GLN A 81 7.38 5.76 16.42
C GLN A 81 6.50 6.29 15.32
N LYS A 82 6.34 7.61 15.23
CA LYS A 82 5.58 8.28 14.18
C LYS A 82 6.14 8.00 12.78
N SER A 83 7.46 8.03 12.64
CA SER A 83 8.13 7.69 11.38
C SER A 83 7.87 6.25 10.96
N ALA A 84 8.02 5.27 11.87
CA ALA A 84 7.75 3.87 11.58
C ALA A 84 6.28 3.61 11.21
N LEU A 85 5.34 4.23 11.95
CA LEU A 85 3.91 4.12 11.67
C LEU A 85 3.59 4.70 10.30
N ASN A 86 4.14 5.86 9.94
CA ASN A 86 3.93 6.46 8.62
C ASN A 86 4.43 5.56 7.49
N ILE A 87 5.65 5.01 7.61
CA ILE A 87 6.19 4.07 6.61
C ILE A 87 5.28 2.84 6.47
N SER A 88 4.76 2.36 7.60
CA SER A 88 3.88 1.18 7.61
C SER A 88 2.50 1.47 7.01
N LEU A 89 1.97 2.67 7.17
CA LEU A 89 0.70 3.11 6.59
C LEU A 89 0.83 3.46 5.10
N ASP A 90 2.03 3.86 4.64
CA ASP A 90 2.32 4.18 3.24
C ASP A 90 2.53 2.93 2.35
N GLY A 91 2.07 1.75 2.80
CA GLY A 91 2.09 0.53 2.00
C GLY A 91 3.33 -0.34 2.21
N TYR A 92 3.84 -0.39 3.43
CA TYR A 92 4.92 -1.33 3.77
C TYR A 92 4.51 -2.78 3.48
N SER A 93 5.21 -3.44 2.56
CA SER A 93 4.90 -4.79 2.09
C SER A 93 5.43 -5.93 2.98
N GLY A 94 6.07 -5.64 4.11
CA GLY A 94 6.62 -6.63 5.03
C GLY A 94 5.72 -6.87 6.25
N LYS A 95 5.88 -8.02 6.91
CA LYS A 95 5.27 -8.24 8.23
C LYS A 95 5.85 -7.25 9.24
N LEU A 96 5.00 -6.59 10.01
CA LEU A 96 5.43 -5.70 11.08
C LEU A 96 5.81 -6.54 12.30
N THR A 97 7.10 -6.86 12.42
CA THR A 97 7.72 -7.57 13.55
C THR A 97 8.70 -6.65 14.25
N VAL A 98 9.13 -6.98 15.47
CA VAL A 98 10.15 -6.22 16.20
C VAL A 98 11.42 -6.03 15.36
N LYS A 99 11.89 -7.08 14.68
CA LYS A 99 13.08 -7.02 13.82
C LYS A 99 12.90 -6.08 12.63
N ASN A 100 11.74 -6.13 12.00
CA ASN A 100 11.44 -5.25 10.87
C ASN A 100 11.25 -3.80 11.34
N TRP A 101 10.63 -3.59 12.51
CA TRP A 101 10.57 -2.29 13.15
C TRP A 101 11.96 -1.70 13.38
N ALA A 102 12.88 -2.49 13.97
CA ALA A 102 14.27 -2.07 14.21
C ALA A 102 14.95 -1.59 12.92
N LYS A 103 14.74 -2.31 11.81
CA LYS A 103 15.27 -1.92 10.49
C LYS A 103 14.64 -0.64 9.94
N LEU A 104 13.31 -0.47 10.08
CA LEU A 104 12.59 0.72 9.59
C LEU A 104 13.10 2.00 10.23
N VAL A 105 13.34 1.98 11.53
CA VAL A 105 13.78 3.16 12.28
C VAL A 105 15.25 3.15 12.64
N LYS A 106 16.02 2.16 12.18
CA LYS A 106 17.47 2.02 12.36
C LYS A 106 17.90 2.07 13.83
N VAL A 107 17.27 1.24 14.67
CA VAL A 107 17.57 1.10 16.10
C VAL A 107 17.88 -0.35 16.45
N SER A 108 18.36 -0.58 17.69
CA SER A 108 18.55 -1.94 18.21
C SER A 108 17.23 -2.66 18.43
N ASP A 109 17.26 -4.00 18.41
CA ASP A 109 16.08 -4.84 18.63
C ASP A 109 15.44 -4.57 20.01
N ASP A 110 16.25 -4.29 21.04
CA ASP A 110 15.74 -3.94 22.38
C ASP A 110 14.94 -2.64 22.38
N THR A 111 15.43 -1.63 21.66
CA THR A 111 14.73 -0.34 21.52
C THR A 111 13.43 -0.53 20.73
N ALA A 112 13.49 -1.30 19.65
CA ALA A 112 12.32 -1.62 18.84
C ALA A 112 11.26 -2.40 19.66
N ALA A 113 11.71 -3.35 20.50
CA ALA A 113 10.80 -4.11 21.37
C ALA A 113 10.08 -3.20 22.37
N ARG A 114 10.78 -2.20 22.94
CA ARG A 114 10.18 -1.21 23.84
C ARG A 114 9.17 -0.33 23.10
N ASP A 115 9.50 0.16 21.90
CA ASP A 115 8.62 0.97 21.07
C ASP A 115 7.34 0.21 20.73
N VAL A 116 7.46 -1.04 20.27
CA VAL A 116 6.33 -1.89 19.92
C VAL A 116 5.46 -2.19 21.14
N LYS A 117 6.08 -2.52 22.28
CA LYS A 117 5.36 -2.79 23.54
C LYS A 117 4.57 -1.56 24.01
N ASP A 118 5.16 -0.37 23.92
CA ASP A 118 4.51 0.90 24.26
C ASP A 118 3.31 1.15 23.35
N LEU A 119 3.46 0.95 22.04
CA LEU A 119 2.38 1.14 21.07
C LEU A 119 1.26 0.10 21.21
N VAL A 120 1.58 -1.12 21.59
CA VAL A 120 0.56 -2.14 21.94
C VAL A 120 -0.19 -1.73 23.21
N GLY A 121 0.51 -1.25 24.24
CA GLY A 121 -0.11 -0.75 25.46
C GLY A 121 -1.03 0.46 25.23
N LYS A 122 -0.75 1.25 24.22
CA LYS A 122 -1.56 2.40 23.78
C LYS A 122 -2.70 2.02 22.80
N GLY A 123 -2.83 0.75 22.43
CA GLY A 123 -3.85 0.27 21.48
C GLY A 123 -3.60 0.66 20.02
N VAL A 124 -2.43 1.21 19.69
CA VAL A 124 -2.03 1.59 18.33
C VAL A 124 -1.64 0.39 17.50
N LEU A 125 -0.94 -0.57 18.12
CA LEU A 125 -0.58 -1.84 17.52
C LEU A 125 -1.36 -2.99 18.16
N VAL A 126 -1.80 -3.93 17.33
CA VAL A 126 -2.52 -5.13 17.76
C VAL A 126 -1.71 -6.36 17.38
N PRO A 127 -1.36 -7.24 18.35
CA PRO A 127 -0.66 -8.48 18.04
C PRO A 127 -1.56 -9.37 17.17
N GLN A 128 -1.00 -9.89 16.08
CA GLN A 128 -1.69 -10.82 15.20
C GLN A 128 -1.46 -12.26 15.64
N PRO A 129 -2.47 -13.13 15.53
CA PRO A 129 -2.30 -14.54 15.84
C PRO A 129 -1.23 -15.15 14.92
N GLY A 130 -0.18 -15.71 15.50
CA GLY A 130 0.95 -16.27 14.78
C GLY A 130 1.83 -17.14 15.68
N ARG A 131 2.91 -17.71 15.12
CA ARG A 131 3.86 -18.51 15.88
C ARG A 131 4.53 -17.68 16.96
N VAL A 132 4.67 -18.26 18.17
CA VAL A 132 5.24 -17.61 19.38
C VAL A 132 6.60 -16.94 19.17
N ARG A 133 7.39 -17.40 18.18
CA ARG A 133 8.73 -16.85 17.88
C ARG A 133 8.75 -15.65 16.93
N ASP A 134 7.63 -15.34 16.26
CA ASP A 134 7.61 -14.32 15.21
C ASP A 134 6.24 -13.60 15.21
N VAL A 135 5.95 -12.94 16.33
CA VAL A 135 4.72 -12.17 16.49
C VAL A 135 4.73 -11.01 15.52
N SER A 136 3.74 -10.97 14.63
CA SER A 136 3.50 -9.82 13.78
C SER A 136 2.41 -8.93 14.40
N TYR A 137 2.45 -7.66 14.05
CA TYR A 137 1.54 -6.66 14.57
C TYR A 137 0.73 -6.05 13.43
N GLY A 138 -0.52 -5.76 13.67
CA GLY A 138 -1.36 -4.93 12.82
C GLY A 138 -1.47 -3.53 13.39
N ILE A 139 -1.78 -2.56 12.54
CA ILE A 139 -2.03 -1.17 12.94
C ILE A 139 -3.54 -1.01 13.11
N SER A 140 -3.97 -0.58 14.29
CA SER A 140 -5.38 -0.27 14.58
C SER A 140 -5.73 1.06 13.93
N ILE A 141 -6.41 1.05 12.79
CA ILE A 141 -6.81 2.28 12.08
C ILE A 141 -8.00 2.93 12.77
N SER A 142 -9.00 2.13 13.16
CA SER A 142 -10.18 2.54 13.91
C SER A 142 -10.64 1.39 14.81
N ALA A 143 -11.68 1.61 15.63
CA ALA A 143 -12.22 0.56 16.52
C ALA A 143 -12.55 -0.74 15.78
N ASP A 144 -13.01 -0.67 14.52
CA ASP A 144 -13.46 -1.81 13.73
C ASP A 144 -12.48 -2.24 12.62
N ARG A 145 -11.34 -1.52 12.45
CA ARG A 145 -10.43 -1.76 11.32
C ARG A 145 -8.97 -1.79 11.73
N THR A 146 -8.32 -2.91 11.43
CA THR A 146 -6.88 -3.12 11.63
C THR A 146 -6.19 -3.36 10.29
N LEU A 147 -5.14 -2.58 10.00
CA LEU A 147 -4.25 -2.81 8.87
C LEU A 147 -3.18 -3.82 9.27
N VAL A 148 -3.13 -4.96 8.59
CA VAL A 148 -2.05 -5.95 8.75
C VAL A 148 -1.13 -5.84 7.54
N PRO A 149 0.06 -5.22 7.68
CA PRO A 149 1.05 -5.19 6.61
C PRO A 149 1.47 -6.63 6.28
N GLY A 150 1.26 -7.02 5.04
CA GLY A 150 1.57 -8.35 4.54
C GLY A 150 2.55 -8.32 3.37
N PRO A 151 3.06 -9.47 2.93
CA PRO A 151 3.81 -9.50 1.70
C PRO A 151 2.93 -8.97 0.56
N ALA A 152 3.51 -8.10 -0.27
CA ALA A 152 2.85 -7.69 -1.50
C ALA A 152 2.42 -8.95 -2.24
N VAL A 153 1.15 -9.03 -2.61
CA VAL A 153 0.66 -10.11 -3.47
C VAL A 153 1.40 -9.95 -4.79
N THR A 154 2.40 -10.81 -4.99
CA THR A 154 3.08 -10.90 -6.28
C THR A 154 2.08 -11.61 -7.18
N GLU A 155 1.32 -10.86 -7.95
CA GLU A 155 0.54 -11.42 -9.05
C GLU A 155 1.51 -12.09 -10.03
N VAL A 156 1.31 -13.38 -10.23
CA VAL A 156 2.01 -14.26 -11.18
C VAL A 156 1.62 -13.88 -12.62
#